data_075786dc776015dc30a920ec67b4ff85
#
_entry.id   075786dc776015dc30a920ec67b4ff85
#
_cell.length_a   1.000
_cell.length_b   1.000
_cell.length_c   1.000
_cell.angle_alpha   90.00
_cell.angle_beta   90.00
_cell.angle_gamma   90.00
#
_symmetry.space_group_name_H-M   'P 1'
#
loop_
_entity.id
_entity.type
_entity.pdbx_description
1 polymer ?
#
loop_
_entity_poly.entity_id
_entity_poly.type
_entity_poly.pdbx_seq_one_letter_code
_entity_poly.pdbx_strand_id
1 'polypeptide(L)'
;DLSSSEKKILSMDKHGELIRLKRNLYIVNPDLFDRATDPRLCANHIYGPSYVSLQWALRYYGMIPEQVFVVTSVTTKRSRTFQTPIGTFNYMQVPSLYFPIGVESVGSDGICFLMASREKALCDTILYDDYVPRRSIKALLEYLEDDIRLDMDQLRDLNIDVIEECAKVGRKSQIFSNLIKIINSV
;
A
#
# COMPACT_ATOMS: atom_id res chain seq x y z
N ASP A 1 7.52 -9.76 -37.58
CA ASP A 1 7.76 -11.09 -37.01
C ASP A 1 8.16 -10.98 -35.52
N LEU A 2 7.49 -11.78 -34.64
CA LEU A 2 7.87 -11.85 -33.27
C LEU A 2 9.24 -12.51 -33.10
N SER A 3 10.03 -12.01 -32.13
CA SER A 3 11.31 -12.63 -31.78
C SER A 3 11.11 -14.07 -31.23
N SER A 4 12.17 -14.88 -31.26
CA SER A 4 12.14 -16.23 -30.70
C SER A 4 11.69 -16.24 -29.22
N SER A 5 12.13 -15.23 -28.44
CA SER A 5 11.76 -15.08 -27.01
C SER A 5 10.28 -14.75 -26.84
N GLU A 6 9.72 -13.86 -27.67
CA GLU A 6 8.28 -13.52 -27.62
C GLU A 6 7.40 -14.73 -27.96
N LYS A 7 7.78 -15.52 -28.98
CA LYS A 7 7.08 -16.77 -29.33
C LYS A 7 7.10 -17.76 -28.18
N LYS A 8 8.22 -17.88 -27.45
CA LYS A 8 8.35 -18.76 -26.28
C LYS A 8 7.46 -18.29 -25.14
N ILE A 9 7.45 -16.99 -24.80
CA ILE A 9 6.59 -16.42 -23.76
C ILE A 9 5.12 -16.65 -24.08
N LEU A 10 4.69 -16.40 -25.31
CA LEU A 10 3.30 -16.65 -25.74
C LEU A 10 2.93 -18.13 -25.69
N SER A 11 3.86 -19.03 -25.99
CA SER A 11 3.66 -20.48 -25.83
C SER A 11 3.46 -20.84 -24.36
N MET A 12 4.30 -20.35 -23.44
CA MET A 12 4.22 -20.61 -22.00
C MET A 12 2.93 -20.03 -21.39
N ASP A 13 2.52 -18.83 -21.82
CA ASP A 13 1.22 -18.22 -21.42
C ASP A 13 0.05 -19.09 -21.90
N LYS A 14 0.08 -19.57 -23.15
CA LYS A 14 -0.96 -20.44 -23.71
C LYS A 14 -1.04 -21.81 -23.00
N HIS A 15 0.08 -22.35 -22.53
CA HIS A 15 0.12 -23.61 -21.78
C HIS A 15 -0.12 -23.45 -20.27
N GLY A 16 -0.37 -22.21 -19.79
CA GLY A 16 -0.63 -21.93 -18.40
C GLY A 16 0.59 -21.99 -17.49
N GLU A 17 1.81 -22.02 -18.06
CA GLU A 17 3.07 -21.97 -17.30
C GLU A 17 3.34 -20.57 -16.73
N LEU A 18 2.84 -19.55 -17.44
CA LEU A 18 2.88 -18.15 -17.02
C LEU A 18 1.46 -17.60 -16.85
N ILE A 19 1.32 -16.68 -15.93
CA ILE A 19 0.10 -15.89 -15.71
C ILE A 19 0.41 -14.45 -16.10
N ARG A 20 -0.34 -13.90 -17.04
CA ARG A 20 -0.18 -12.52 -17.49
C ARG A 20 -0.87 -11.55 -16.53
N LEU A 21 -0.12 -10.64 -15.93
CA LEU A 21 -0.65 -9.58 -15.06
C LEU A 21 -1.06 -8.34 -15.86
N LYS A 22 -0.25 -7.96 -16.85
CA LYS A 22 -0.52 -6.90 -17.84
C LYS A 22 0.34 -7.11 -19.09
N ARG A 23 0.26 -6.19 -20.05
CA ARG A 23 1.14 -6.23 -21.22
C ARG A 23 2.62 -6.25 -20.78
N ASN A 24 3.36 -7.25 -21.25
CA ASN A 24 4.79 -7.45 -20.97
C ASN A 24 5.15 -7.67 -19.49
N LEU A 25 4.19 -8.11 -18.67
CA LEU A 25 4.45 -8.51 -17.29
C LEU A 25 3.74 -9.82 -16.99
N TYR A 26 4.52 -10.81 -16.62
CA TYR A 26 4.08 -12.16 -16.33
C TYR A 26 4.68 -12.63 -15.01
N ILE A 27 4.01 -13.54 -14.36
CA ILE A 27 4.54 -14.33 -13.24
C ILE A 27 4.53 -15.79 -13.66
N VAL A 28 5.38 -16.58 -13.01
CA VAL A 28 5.31 -18.04 -13.11
C VAL A 28 4.03 -18.51 -12.43
N ASN A 29 3.34 -19.48 -13.02
CA ASN A 29 2.14 -20.03 -12.41
C ASN A 29 2.48 -20.74 -11.09
N PRO A 30 2.01 -20.26 -9.91
CA PRO A 30 2.34 -20.86 -8.63
C PRO A 30 1.83 -22.28 -8.47
N ASP A 31 0.77 -22.67 -9.19
CA ASP A 31 0.22 -24.03 -9.14
C ASP A 31 1.15 -25.09 -9.78
N LEU A 32 2.06 -24.64 -10.67
CA LEU A 32 3.01 -25.53 -11.35
C LEU A 32 4.41 -25.52 -10.72
N PHE A 33 4.70 -24.47 -9.98
CA PHE A 33 6.01 -24.26 -9.37
C PHE A 33 5.74 -23.93 -7.90
N ASP A 34 6.23 -24.74 -7.00
CA ASP A 34 6.04 -24.59 -5.54
C ASP A 34 6.68 -23.27 -5.01
N ARG A 35 6.22 -22.15 -5.57
CA ARG A 35 6.61 -20.78 -5.22
C ARG A 35 5.39 -19.88 -5.24
N ALA A 36 4.92 -19.51 -4.06
CA ALA A 36 3.90 -18.49 -3.92
C ALA A 36 4.42 -17.14 -4.48
N THR A 37 3.64 -16.54 -5.35
CA THR A 37 3.94 -15.19 -5.84
C THR A 37 3.49 -14.16 -4.82
N ASP A 38 4.41 -13.31 -4.35
CA ASP A 38 4.08 -12.25 -3.43
C ASP A 38 3.29 -11.12 -4.15
N PRO A 39 2.04 -10.86 -3.80
CA PRO A 39 1.23 -9.83 -4.44
C PRO A 39 1.80 -8.41 -4.21
N ARG A 40 2.58 -8.18 -3.14
CA ARG A 40 3.22 -6.90 -2.84
C ARG A 40 4.30 -6.57 -3.87
N LEU A 41 5.14 -7.56 -4.18
CA LEU A 41 6.14 -7.44 -5.25
C LEU A 41 5.45 -7.18 -6.60
N CYS A 42 4.38 -7.91 -6.89
CA CYS A 42 3.59 -7.69 -8.11
C CYS A 42 3.05 -6.26 -8.18
N ALA A 43 2.54 -5.71 -7.07
CA ALA A 43 2.01 -4.35 -7.03
C ALA A 43 3.04 -3.31 -7.46
N ASN A 44 4.28 -3.38 -6.95
CA ASN A 44 5.34 -2.45 -7.33
C ASN A 44 5.70 -2.54 -8.83
N HIS A 45 5.59 -3.72 -9.45
CA HIS A 45 5.90 -3.95 -10.86
C HIS A 45 4.72 -3.67 -11.81
N ILE A 46 3.47 -3.84 -11.35
CA ILE A 46 2.30 -3.56 -12.17
C ILE A 46 2.22 -2.07 -12.51
N TYR A 47 2.46 -1.16 -11.57
CA TYR A 47 2.35 0.27 -11.82
C TYR A 47 3.34 1.08 -10.97
N GLY A 48 4.64 0.99 -11.29
CA GLY A 48 5.70 1.76 -10.61
C GLY A 48 5.93 3.16 -11.22
N PRO A 49 6.53 4.12 -10.45
CA PRO A 49 6.89 3.92 -9.06
C PRO A 49 5.66 3.87 -8.15
N SER A 50 5.66 2.95 -7.20
CA SER A 50 4.60 2.79 -6.20
C SER A 50 5.12 2.07 -4.96
N TYR A 51 4.43 2.24 -3.85
CA TYR A 51 4.62 1.47 -2.63
C TYR A 51 3.27 0.97 -2.12
N VAL A 52 3.24 -0.22 -1.52
CA VAL A 52 2.04 -0.78 -0.89
C VAL A 52 1.72 0.01 0.37
N SER A 53 0.45 0.36 0.61
CA SER A 53 0.05 1.23 1.72
C SER A 53 -1.41 1.01 2.15
N LEU A 54 -1.96 1.99 2.85
CA LEU A 54 -3.32 2.06 3.36
C LEU A 54 -3.66 0.82 4.22
N GLN A 55 -4.90 0.37 4.15
CA GLN A 55 -5.39 -0.76 4.95
C GLN A 55 -4.56 -2.04 4.75
N TRP A 56 -4.01 -2.25 3.55
CA TRP A 56 -3.17 -3.42 3.30
C TRP A 56 -1.89 -3.39 4.14
N ALA A 57 -1.21 -2.24 4.20
CA ALA A 57 -0.02 -2.07 5.04
C ALA A 57 -0.37 -2.06 6.53
N LEU A 58 -1.47 -1.40 6.95
CA LEU A 58 -1.95 -1.45 8.34
C LEU A 58 -2.22 -2.90 8.78
N ARG A 59 -2.85 -3.71 7.93
CA ARG A 59 -3.06 -5.14 8.21
C ARG A 59 -1.74 -5.92 8.32
N TYR A 60 -0.79 -5.65 7.43
CA TYR A 60 0.53 -6.29 7.46
C TYR A 60 1.26 -6.06 8.79
N TYR A 61 1.16 -4.85 9.33
CA TYR A 61 1.73 -4.50 10.64
C TYR A 61 0.86 -4.93 11.83
N GLY A 62 -0.29 -5.55 11.59
CA GLY A 62 -1.23 -5.96 12.64
C GLY A 62 -1.95 -4.81 13.33
N MET A 63 -1.96 -3.61 12.72
CA MET A 63 -2.61 -2.42 13.27
C MET A 63 -4.13 -2.44 13.12
N ILE A 64 -4.68 -3.25 12.21
CA ILE A 64 -6.13 -3.45 12.03
C ILE A 64 -6.44 -4.95 11.94
N PRO A 65 -7.61 -5.40 12.43
CA PRO A 65 -7.99 -6.82 12.43
C PRO A 65 -8.52 -7.30 11.07
N GLU A 66 -8.99 -6.41 10.20
CA GLU A 66 -9.68 -6.73 8.95
C GLU A 66 -8.79 -7.47 7.96
N GLN A 67 -9.37 -8.48 7.27
CA GLN A 67 -8.73 -9.04 6.08
C GLN A 67 -8.87 -8.09 4.90
N VAL A 68 -7.76 -7.78 4.24
CA VAL A 68 -7.72 -6.88 3.08
C VAL A 68 -7.35 -7.66 1.83
N PHE A 69 -8.28 -7.79 0.88
CA PHE A 69 -8.10 -8.57 -0.34
C PHE A 69 -7.52 -7.74 -1.50
N VAL A 70 -7.80 -6.44 -1.51
CA VAL A 70 -7.32 -5.53 -2.56
C VAL A 70 -5.98 -4.96 -2.16
N VAL A 71 -4.94 -5.19 -2.96
CA VAL A 71 -3.63 -4.59 -2.71
C VAL A 71 -3.69 -3.13 -3.13
N THR A 72 -3.71 -2.23 -2.14
CA THR A 72 -3.71 -0.79 -2.40
C THR A 72 -2.30 -0.23 -2.27
N SER A 73 -1.89 0.50 -3.28
CA SER A 73 -0.59 1.15 -3.38
C SER A 73 -0.74 2.65 -3.63
N VAL A 74 0.31 3.39 -3.31
CA VAL A 74 0.40 4.82 -3.56
C VAL A 74 1.44 5.07 -4.65
N THR A 75 1.18 6.04 -5.53
CA THR A 75 2.01 6.35 -6.69
C THR A 75 2.03 7.85 -6.97
N THR A 76 3.05 8.33 -7.68
CA THR A 76 3.08 9.70 -8.23
C THR A 76 2.31 9.85 -9.55
N LYS A 77 1.93 8.72 -10.16
CA LYS A 77 1.14 8.68 -11.40
C LYS A 77 -0.36 8.82 -11.10
N ARG A 78 -1.18 8.97 -12.13
CA ARG A 78 -2.65 9.02 -12.01
C ARG A 78 -3.18 7.76 -11.33
N SER A 79 -4.17 7.93 -10.45
CA SER A 79 -4.87 6.82 -9.80
C SER A 79 -5.42 5.83 -10.83
N ARG A 80 -5.27 4.54 -10.55
CA ARG A 80 -5.68 3.48 -11.47
C ARG A 80 -5.92 2.16 -10.74
N THR A 81 -6.88 1.38 -11.25
CA THR A 81 -7.13 0.01 -10.81
C THR A 81 -6.73 -0.98 -11.90
N PHE A 82 -6.11 -2.08 -11.51
CA PHE A 82 -5.80 -3.22 -12.36
C PHE A 82 -6.51 -4.46 -11.83
N GLN A 83 -7.28 -5.11 -12.69
CA GLN A 83 -7.84 -6.43 -12.46
C GLN A 83 -6.87 -7.44 -13.10
N THR A 84 -6.41 -8.40 -12.31
CA THR A 84 -5.49 -9.44 -12.76
C THR A 84 -5.98 -10.81 -12.32
N PRO A 85 -5.48 -11.91 -12.89
CA PRO A 85 -5.85 -13.26 -12.44
C PRO A 85 -5.51 -13.56 -10.98
N ILE A 86 -4.56 -12.82 -10.38
CA ILE A 86 -4.14 -13.01 -8.97
C ILE A 86 -4.78 -12.01 -8.01
N GLY A 87 -5.69 -11.15 -8.47
CA GLY A 87 -6.40 -10.18 -7.65
C GLY A 87 -6.44 -8.76 -8.20
N THR A 88 -7.03 -7.89 -7.40
CA THR A 88 -7.21 -6.47 -7.72
C THR A 88 -6.11 -5.62 -7.09
N PHE A 89 -5.56 -4.71 -7.87
CA PHE A 89 -4.51 -3.77 -7.46
C PHE A 89 -5.00 -2.34 -7.68
N ASN A 90 -5.11 -1.58 -6.60
CA ASN A 90 -5.48 -0.17 -6.62
C ASN A 90 -4.25 0.72 -6.44
N TYR A 91 -4.21 1.83 -7.17
CA TYR A 91 -3.14 2.84 -7.07
C TYR A 91 -3.75 4.21 -6.87
N MET A 92 -3.33 4.88 -5.79
CA MET A 92 -3.79 6.19 -5.38
C MET A 92 -2.69 7.22 -5.64
N GLN A 93 -3.04 8.35 -6.27
CA GLN A 93 -2.06 9.36 -6.64
C GLN A 93 -1.73 10.30 -5.48
N VAL A 94 -0.44 10.53 -5.21
CA VAL A 94 0.06 11.58 -4.28
C VAL A 94 1.00 12.55 -4.97
N PRO A 95 1.20 13.76 -4.40
CA PRO A 95 2.25 14.67 -4.83
C PRO A 95 3.65 14.03 -4.69
N SER A 96 4.57 14.39 -5.59
CA SER A 96 5.92 13.82 -5.60
C SER A 96 6.71 14.09 -4.32
N LEU A 97 6.49 15.23 -3.65
CA LEU A 97 7.13 15.53 -2.36
C LEU A 97 6.62 14.68 -1.20
N TYR A 98 5.36 14.24 -1.27
CA TYR A 98 4.75 13.37 -0.25
C TYR A 98 5.16 11.90 -0.42
N PHE A 99 5.46 11.49 -1.65
CA PHE A 99 5.69 10.09 -2.02
C PHE A 99 6.83 9.41 -1.22
N PRO A 100 8.02 9.99 -1.05
CA PRO A 100 9.16 9.29 -0.42
C PRO A 100 9.08 9.19 1.10
N ILE A 101 8.20 9.97 1.77
CA ILE A 101 8.13 10.04 3.23
C ILE A 101 7.69 8.67 3.78
N GLY A 102 8.44 8.11 4.73
CA GLY A 102 8.09 6.87 5.42
C GLY A 102 7.91 5.67 4.50
N VAL A 103 8.60 5.62 3.35
CA VAL A 103 8.60 4.46 2.45
C VAL A 103 9.81 3.60 2.76
N GLU A 104 9.57 2.32 2.96
CA GLU A 104 10.57 1.33 3.35
C GLU A 104 10.71 0.23 2.30
N SER A 105 11.90 -0.37 2.23
CA SER A 105 12.14 -1.60 1.49
C SER A 105 11.95 -2.78 2.43
N VAL A 106 10.91 -3.57 2.18
CA VAL A 106 10.52 -4.72 3.02
C VAL A 106 10.72 -6.00 2.22
N GLY A 107 11.21 -7.04 2.88
CA GLY A 107 11.38 -8.35 2.26
C GLY A 107 12.54 -9.14 2.87
N SER A 108 12.74 -10.36 2.35
CA SER A 108 13.80 -11.28 2.73
C SER A 108 14.30 -12.04 1.51
N ASP A 109 15.44 -12.72 1.66
CA ASP A 109 15.99 -13.66 0.67
C ASP A 109 16.18 -13.06 -0.74
N GLY A 110 16.54 -11.76 -0.80
CA GLY A 110 16.79 -11.06 -2.05
C GLY A 110 15.52 -10.61 -2.79
N ILE A 111 14.35 -10.81 -2.21
CA ILE A 111 13.06 -10.32 -2.73
C ILE A 111 12.59 -9.16 -1.86
N CYS A 112 12.66 -7.94 -2.40
CA CYS A 112 12.24 -6.73 -1.71
C CYS A 112 11.17 -5.99 -2.52
N PHE A 113 10.26 -5.35 -1.80
CA PHE A 113 9.24 -4.46 -2.35
C PHE A 113 9.12 -3.21 -1.49
N LEU A 114 8.63 -2.13 -2.10
CA LEU A 114 8.40 -0.87 -1.40
C LEU A 114 7.05 -0.89 -0.71
N MET A 115 7.04 -0.52 0.56
CA MET A 115 5.85 -0.42 1.38
C MET A 115 5.92 0.81 2.30
N ALA A 116 4.79 1.36 2.68
CA ALA A 116 4.68 2.39 3.71
C ALA A 116 5.10 1.83 5.07
N SER A 117 5.78 2.63 5.89
CA SER A 117 5.91 2.37 7.32
C SER A 117 4.54 2.39 8.01
N ARG A 118 4.47 2.00 9.27
CA ARG A 118 3.22 2.04 10.07
C ARG A 118 2.59 3.43 10.07
N GLU A 119 3.39 4.43 10.34
CA GLU A 119 3.00 5.85 10.39
C GLU A 119 2.51 6.33 9.02
N LYS A 120 3.27 5.99 7.99
CA LYS A 120 2.94 6.38 6.62
C LYS A 120 1.65 5.72 6.13
N ALA A 121 1.45 4.45 6.45
CA ALA A 121 0.22 3.72 6.12
C ALA A 121 -1.01 4.35 6.78
N LEU A 122 -0.89 4.76 8.05
CA LEU A 122 -1.94 5.47 8.76
C LEU A 122 -2.20 6.87 8.14
N CYS A 123 -1.14 7.62 7.85
CA CYS A 123 -1.25 8.91 7.17
C CYS A 123 -1.92 8.79 5.79
N ASP A 124 -1.55 7.78 5.00
CA ASP A 124 -2.16 7.53 3.70
C ASP A 124 -3.64 7.15 3.83
N THR A 125 -4.00 6.32 4.82
CA THR A 125 -5.39 5.97 5.11
C THR A 125 -6.21 7.22 5.43
N ILE A 126 -5.74 8.07 6.34
CA ILE A 126 -6.37 9.34 6.68
C ILE A 126 -6.45 10.28 5.46
N LEU A 127 -5.40 10.31 4.63
CA LEU A 127 -5.33 11.19 3.46
C LEU A 127 -6.44 10.91 2.44
N TYR A 128 -6.74 9.63 2.22
CA TYR A 128 -7.69 9.19 1.19
C TYR A 128 -9.11 8.93 1.69
N ASP A 129 -9.31 8.89 3.00
CA ASP A 129 -10.66 8.76 3.55
C ASP A 129 -11.34 10.14 3.66
N ASP A 130 -12.39 10.35 2.86
CA ASP A 130 -13.14 11.60 2.85
C ASP A 130 -14.03 11.79 4.09
N TYR A 131 -14.30 10.73 4.82
CA TYR A 131 -15.14 10.73 6.04
C TYR A 131 -14.36 11.06 7.31
N VAL A 132 -13.03 11.10 7.26
CA VAL A 132 -12.22 11.40 8.44
C VAL A 132 -12.59 12.77 9.06
N PRO A 133 -12.82 12.82 10.38
CA PRO A 133 -13.18 14.05 11.08
C PRO A 133 -12.05 15.09 11.06
N ARG A 134 -12.35 16.32 10.62
CA ARG A 134 -11.31 17.33 10.35
C ARG A 134 -10.98 18.20 11.55
N ARG A 135 -11.90 18.43 12.49
CA ARG A 135 -11.78 19.46 13.53
C ARG A 135 -11.73 18.95 14.96
N SER A 136 -12.46 17.89 15.27
CA SER A 136 -12.60 17.36 16.62
C SER A 136 -11.57 16.26 16.88
N ILE A 137 -10.74 16.42 17.92
CA ILE A 137 -9.82 15.37 18.39
C ILE A 137 -10.61 14.16 18.87
N LYS A 138 -11.72 14.37 19.61
CA LYS A 138 -12.58 13.30 20.11
C LYS A 138 -13.18 12.50 18.94
N ALA A 139 -13.74 13.17 17.94
CA ALA A 139 -14.30 12.48 16.77
C ALA A 139 -13.20 11.76 15.95
N LEU A 140 -11.98 12.29 15.89
CA LEU A 140 -10.86 11.60 15.24
C LEU A 140 -10.47 10.34 16.03
N LEU A 141 -10.49 10.40 17.35
CA LEU A 141 -10.23 9.24 18.22
C LEU A 141 -11.28 8.14 17.97
N GLU A 142 -12.57 8.50 18.03
CA GLU A 142 -13.69 7.60 17.72
C GLU A 142 -13.56 6.99 16.32
N TYR A 143 -13.20 7.78 15.32
CA TYR A 143 -12.94 7.30 13.95
C TYR A 143 -11.79 6.28 13.88
N LEU A 144 -10.70 6.50 14.61
CA LEU A 144 -9.57 5.55 14.66
C LEU A 144 -9.97 4.24 15.34
N GLU A 145 -10.73 4.32 16.44
CA GLU A 145 -11.16 3.16 17.23
C GLU A 145 -12.29 2.37 16.56
N ASP A 146 -13.34 3.05 16.10
CA ASP A 146 -14.58 2.43 15.65
C ASP A 146 -14.64 2.20 14.15
N ASP A 147 -14.22 3.17 13.33
CA ASP A 147 -14.33 3.09 11.85
C ASP A 147 -13.14 2.35 11.25
N ILE A 148 -11.90 2.73 11.63
CA ILE A 148 -10.68 2.04 11.16
C ILE A 148 -10.43 0.78 11.99
N ARG A 149 -10.89 0.73 13.25
CA ARG A 149 -10.62 -0.34 14.20
C ARG A 149 -9.12 -0.52 14.47
N LEU A 150 -8.45 0.62 14.58
CA LEU A 150 -7.03 0.66 14.82
C LEU A 150 -6.70 0.08 16.21
N ASP A 151 -5.66 -0.73 16.29
CA ASP A 151 -5.08 -1.14 17.58
C ASP A 151 -4.42 0.06 18.24
N MET A 152 -5.14 0.65 19.20
CA MET A 152 -4.74 1.90 19.86
C MET A 152 -3.47 1.74 20.72
N ASP A 153 -3.15 0.54 21.19
CA ASP A 153 -1.92 0.28 21.93
C ASP A 153 -0.67 0.51 21.07
N GLN A 154 -0.78 0.30 19.77
CA GLN A 154 0.31 0.51 18.82
C GLN A 154 0.58 1.98 18.49
N LEU A 155 -0.33 2.91 18.86
CA LEU A 155 -0.13 4.34 18.58
C LEU A 155 1.07 4.92 19.34
N ARG A 156 1.36 4.41 20.54
CA ARG A 156 2.48 4.89 21.38
C ARG A 156 3.84 4.70 20.72
N ASP A 157 3.97 3.67 19.91
CA ASP A 157 5.23 3.28 19.29
C ASP A 157 5.46 3.93 17.90
N LEU A 158 4.52 4.81 17.48
CA LEU A 158 4.64 5.46 16.18
C LEU A 158 5.67 6.60 16.20
N ASN A 159 6.46 6.67 15.14
CA ASN A 159 7.41 7.76 14.94
C ASN A 159 6.67 9.03 14.49
N ILE A 160 6.56 10.00 15.40
CA ILE A 160 5.88 11.29 15.15
C ILE A 160 6.54 12.08 14.02
N ASP A 161 7.86 11.99 13.85
CA ASP A 161 8.58 12.75 12.81
C ASP A 161 8.05 12.46 11.41
N VAL A 162 7.74 11.18 11.12
CA VAL A 162 7.13 10.78 9.83
C VAL A 162 5.76 11.42 9.64
N ILE A 163 4.94 11.48 10.70
CA ILE A 163 3.61 12.10 10.65
C ILE A 163 3.74 13.62 10.45
N GLU A 164 4.70 14.27 11.12
CA GLU A 164 4.99 15.69 10.92
C GLU A 164 5.44 16.00 9.50
N GLU A 165 6.31 15.19 8.91
CA GLU A 165 6.71 15.34 7.52
C GLU A 165 5.50 15.19 6.57
N CYS A 166 4.64 14.20 6.81
CA CYS A 166 3.38 14.06 6.08
C CYS A 166 2.48 15.29 6.21
N ALA A 167 2.41 15.88 7.42
CA ALA A 167 1.62 17.08 7.68
C ALA A 167 2.12 18.31 6.94
N LYS A 168 3.44 18.47 6.76
CA LYS A 168 4.06 19.62 6.08
C LYS A 168 3.73 19.67 4.58
N VAL A 169 3.60 18.52 3.93
CA VAL A 169 3.37 18.42 2.47
C VAL A 169 2.01 17.85 2.09
N GLY A 170 1.29 17.26 3.03
CA GLY A 170 -0.02 16.65 2.83
C GLY A 170 -1.17 17.66 2.86
N ARG A 171 -2.33 17.25 2.31
CA ARG A 171 -3.52 18.11 2.23
C ARG A 171 -4.28 18.26 3.53
N LYS A 172 -4.12 17.37 4.49
CA LYS A 172 -4.92 17.26 5.74
C LYS A 172 -4.10 17.60 6.98
N SER A 173 -3.26 18.65 6.92
CA SER A 173 -2.31 19.03 7.98
C SER A 173 -2.96 19.18 9.36
N GLN A 174 -4.18 19.73 9.45
CA GLN A 174 -4.90 19.85 10.72
C GLN A 174 -5.24 18.50 11.33
N ILE A 175 -5.61 17.51 10.51
CA ILE A 175 -5.93 16.16 10.99
C ILE A 175 -4.67 15.48 11.51
N PHE A 176 -3.55 15.61 10.81
CA PHE A 176 -2.26 15.07 11.28
C PHE A 176 -1.80 15.74 12.57
N SER A 177 -2.00 17.05 12.74
CA SER A 177 -1.74 17.75 14.00
C SER A 177 -2.62 17.21 15.15
N ASN A 178 -3.87 16.87 14.88
CA ASN A 178 -4.75 16.25 15.85
C ASN A 178 -4.33 14.80 16.18
N LEU A 179 -3.90 14.04 15.16
CA LEU A 179 -3.36 12.68 15.35
C LEU A 179 -2.13 12.70 16.25
N ILE A 180 -1.20 13.63 16.07
CA ILE A 180 -0.01 13.79 16.93
C ILE A 180 -0.43 14.08 18.38
N LYS A 181 -1.46 14.91 18.60
CA LYS A 181 -1.97 15.16 19.95
C LYS A 181 -2.56 13.91 20.59
N ILE A 182 -3.26 13.08 19.81
CA ILE A 182 -3.77 11.79 20.30
C ILE A 182 -2.60 10.90 20.71
N ILE A 183 -1.61 10.72 19.84
CA ILE A 183 -0.43 9.87 20.11
C ILE A 183 0.29 10.31 21.38
N ASN A 184 0.45 11.63 21.60
CA ASN A 184 1.10 12.16 22.79
C ASN A 184 0.24 12.05 24.08
N SER A 185 -1.02 11.69 23.97
CA SER A 185 -1.95 11.57 25.11
C SER A 185 -2.21 10.13 25.55
N VAL A 186 -1.79 9.13 24.78
CA VAL A 186 -1.87 7.70 25.06
C VAL A 186 -0.51 7.14 25.47
#